data_5e15a598d4f48cdcd12e6d6152353b90
#
_entry.id   5e15a598d4f48cdcd12e6d6152353b90
#
_cell.length_a   1.000
_cell.length_b   1.000
_cell.length_c   1.000
_cell.angle_alpha   90.00
_cell.angle_beta   90.00
_cell.angle_gamma   90.00
#
_symmetry.space_group_name_H-M   'P 1'
#
loop_
_entity.id
_entity.type
_entity.pdbx_description
1 polymer ?
#
loop_
_entity_poly.entity_id
_entity_poly.type
_entity_poly.pdbx_seq_one_letter_code
_entity_poly.pdbx_strand_id
1 'polypeptide(L)'
;MRDFLEQEHIQYKLSVPISQLAGMNQKGILPIVVYPESVDKLKRLMKEIYRKNISYDVLGGLSNTYLCESYHKEIVVITTKVRDVVYKDNTLCIGCGYSLTKLSKELSEKGISGYEGLIGIPGSVGAAAINNSGAFNSSMSKVVLGVNIINAEGKEEYLGNEDLQYSLRNSLLKRNLGRGVVLSIALDISHRADTTLLRNRIKKFSNYRKKTIDGNRKSLGSIFVSSTLCNLYCHHRVAIFFKRLFYQPLKFIFPRRRLNTYM
;
A
#
# COMPACT_ATOMS: atom_id res chain seq x y z
N MET A 1 -22.99 -17.72 1.99
CA MET A 1 -21.95 -16.79 2.47
C MET A 1 -22.37 -16.04 3.72
N ARG A 2 -23.57 -15.44 3.79
CA ARG A 2 -24.00 -14.69 4.99
C ARG A 2 -23.94 -15.56 6.25
N ASP A 3 -24.53 -16.74 6.24
CA ASP A 3 -24.52 -17.68 7.38
C ASP A 3 -23.11 -17.99 7.87
N PHE A 4 -22.17 -18.18 6.92
CA PHE A 4 -20.75 -18.36 7.24
C PHE A 4 -20.15 -17.12 7.92
N LEU A 5 -20.43 -15.91 7.40
CA LEU A 5 -19.91 -14.67 7.99
C LEU A 5 -20.45 -14.44 9.41
N GLU A 6 -21.71 -14.78 9.65
CA GLU A 6 -22.36 -14.71 10.97
C GLU A 6 -21.77 -15.75 11.93
N GLN A 7 -21.62 -16.99 11.49
CA GLN A 7 -21.02 -18.08 12.26
C GLN A 7 -19.57 -17.78 12.67
N GLU A 8 -18.77 -17.22 11.74
CA GLU A 8 -17.37 -16.86 11.99
C GLU A 8 -17.20 -15.48 12.66
N HIS A 9 -18.32 -14.80 12.97
CA HIS A 9 -18.33 -13.45 13.54
C HIS A 9 -17.43 -12.49 12.73
N ILE A 10 -17.52 -12.53 11.39
CA ILE A 10 -16.80 -11.63 10.49
C ILE A 10 -17.73 -10.47 10.11
N GLN A 11 -17.26 -9.24 10.34
CA GLN A 11 -18.07 -8.06 10.01
C GLN A 11 -18.26 -7.92 8.50
N TYR A 12 -19.50 -7.61 8.09
CA TYR A 12 -19.81 -7.32 6.68
C TYR A 12 -20.88 -6.23 6.56
N LYS A 13 -20.96 -5.66 5.37
CA LYS A 13 -22.00 -4.71 4.99
C LYS A 13 -22.57 -5.09 3.63
N LEU A 14 -23.84 -4.82 3.42
CA LEU A 14 -24.54 -5.05 2.15
C LEU A 14 -24.78 -3.74 1.42
N SER A 15 -24.80 -3.80 0.09
CA SER A 15 -25.16 -2.67 -0.78
C SER A 15 -24.37 -1.39 -0.45
N VAL A 16 -23.04 -1.51 -0.36
CA VAL A 16 -22.17 -0.41 0.06
C VAL A 16 -21.82 0.50 -1.12
N PRO A 17 -22.17 1.79 -1.11
CA PRO A 17 -21.71 2.72 -2.11
C PRO A 17 -20.18 2.82 -2.13
N ILE A 18 -19.55 2.73 -3.31
CA ILE A 18 -18.09 2.82 -3.48
C ILE A 18 -17.56 4.13 -2.89
N SER A 19 -18.31 5.23 -3.02
CA SER A 19 -17.97 6.55 -2.48
C SER A 19 -17.75 6.59 -0.95
N GLN A 20 -18.30 5.62 -0.21
CA GLN A 20 -18.10 5.49 1.23
C GLN A 20 -16.76 4.82 1.59
N LEU A 21 -16.16 4.07 0.67
CA LEU A 21 -14.92 3.34 0.89
C LEU A 21 -13.72 4.05 0.28
N ALA A 22 -13.88 4.64 -0.90
CA ALA A 22 -12.80 5.22 -1.67
C ALA A 22 -12.53 6.67 -1.28
N GLY A 23 -11.26 7.07 -1.37
CA GLY A 23 -10.84 8.46 -1.16
C GLY A 23 -11.33 9.45 -2.22
N MET A 24 -11.91 8.97 -3.33
CA MET A 24 -12.51 9.77 -4.39
C MET A 24 -14.02 9.50 -4.50
N ASN A 25 -14.77 10.46 -5.05
CA ASN A 25 -16.19 10.27 -5.30
C ASN A 25 -16.37 9.32 -6.49
N GLN A 26 -16.39 8.03 -6.20
CA GLN A 26 -16.62 6.97 -7.19
C GLN A 26 -18.07 6.53 -7.11
N LYS A 27 -18.68 6.29 -8.25
CA LYS A 27 -20.05 5.78 -8.35
C LYS A 27 -20.04 4.24 -8.33
N GLY A 28 -21.18 3.66 -8.02
CA GLY A 28 -21.40 2.22 -7.97
C GLY A 28 -21.71 1.71 -6.56
N ILE A 29 -22.21 0.49 -6.50
CA ILE A 29 -22.62 -0.19 -5.27
C ILE A 29 -21.96 -1.57 -5.24
N LEU A 30 -21.31 -1.90 -4.12
CA LEU A 30 -20.72 -3.22 -3.86
C LEU A 30 -21.77 -4.08 -3.16
N PRO A 31 -22.09 -5.28 -3.69
CA PRO A 31 -23.12 -6.14 -3.10
C PRO A 31 -22.81 -6.54 -1.66
N ILE A 32 -21.59 -7.04 -1.42
CA ILE A 32 -21.12 -7.47 -0.09
C ILE A 32 -19.70 -6.96 0.12
N VAL A 33 -19.49 -6.23 1.21
CA VAL A 33 -18.15 -5.80 1.67
C VAL A 33 -17.86 -6.44 3.02
N VAL A 34 -16.75 -7.16 3.12
CA VAL A 34 -16.37 -7.95 4.28
C VAL A 34 -15.11 -7.40 4.92
N TYR A 35 -15.08 -7.35 6.25
CA TYR A 35 -13.98 -6.77 7.03
C TYR A 35 -13.42 -7.80 8.03
N PRO A 36 -12.56 -8.74 7.60
CA PRO A 36 -11.90 -9.66 8.52
C PRO A 36 -11.00 -8.90 9.50
N GLU A 37 -11.01 -9.31 10.77
CA GLU A 37 -10.36 -8.55 11.86
C GLU A 37 -9.01 -9.16 12.27
N SER A 38 -8.69 -10.36 11.78
CA SER A 38 -7.42 -11.05 12.03
C SER A 38 -6.96 -11.83 10.81
N VAL A 39 -5.69 -12.22 10.81
CA VAL A 39 -5.09 -13.12 9.81
C VAL A 39 -5.87 -14.42 9.72
N ASP A 40 -6.27 -15.00 10.85
CA ASP A 40 -7.00 -16.25 10.88
C ASP A 40 -8.41 -16.11 10.28
N LYS A 41 -9.15 -15.05 10.61
CA LYS A 41 -10.46 -14.77 10.00
C LYS A 41 -10.33 -14.53 8.49
N LEU A 42 -9.30 -13.79 8.04
CA LEU A 42 -9.05 -13.62 6.62
C LEU A 42 -8.76 -14.94 5.92
N LYS A 43 -7.95 -15.80 6.53
CA LYS A 43 -7.63 -17.13 5.99
C LYS A 43 -8.88 -18.01 5.83
N ARG A 44 -9.72 -18.10 6.87
CA ARG A 44 -10.97 -18.86 6.81
C ARG A 44 -11.93 -18.32 5.76
N LEU A 45 -12.07 -17.00 5.68
CA LEU A 45 -12.88 -16.32 4.67
C LEU A 45 -12.41 -16.67 3.25
N MET A 46 -11.10 -16.61 2.99
CA MET A 46 -10.57 -16.93 1.66
C MET A 46 -10.77 -18.38 1.28
N LYS A 47 -10.59 -19.32 2.23
CA LYS A 47 -10.89 -20.75 1.99
C LYS A 47 -12.35 -20.97 1.59
N GLU A 48 -13.28 -20.29 2.27
CA GLU A 48 -14.70 -20.40 1.97
C GLU A 48 -15.07 -19.77 0.61
N ILE A 49 -14.46 -18.62 0.27
CA ILE A 49 -14.60 -17.97 -1.04
C ILE A 49 -14.13 -18.91 -2.15
N TYR A 50 -12.96 -19.53 -1.99
CA TYR A 50 -12.41 -20.47 -2.97
C TYR A 50 -13.28 -21.72 -3.09
N ARG A 51 -13.70 -22.31 -1.96
CA ARG A 51 -14.56 -23.49 -1.93
C ARG A 51 -15.89 -23.28 -2.67
N LYS A 52 -16.47 -22.08 -2.56
CA LYS A 52 -17.73 -21.70 -3.22
C LYS A 52 -17.55 -21.09 -4.61
N ASN A 53 -16.33 -20.94 -5.08
CA ASN A 53 -16.00 -20.31 -6.36
C ASN A 53 -16.66 -18.91 -6.54
N ILE A 54 -16.64 -18.08 -5.48
CA ILE A 54 -17.26 -16.76 -5.46
C ILE A 54 -16.35 -15.75 -6.13
N SER A 55 -16.91 -14.87 -6.96
CA SER A 55 -16.19 -13.75 -7.56
C SER A 55 -15.83 -12.71 -6.50
N TYR A 56 -14.55 -12.42 -6.33
CA TYR A 56 -14.07 -11.54 -5.26
C TYR A 56 -12.92 -10.64 -5.69
N ASP A 57 -12.70 -9.58 -4.89
CA ASP A 57 -11.45 -8.82 -4.86
C ASP A 57 -11.04 -8.56 -3.40
N VAL A 58 -9.72 -8.48 -3.17
CA VAL A 58 -9.14 -8.15 -1.87
C VAL A 58 -8.44 -6.81 -1.96
N LEU A 59 -8.91 -5.87 -1.17
CA LEU A 59 -8.46 -4.48 -1.20
C LEU A 59 -7.95 -4.03 0.16
N GLY A 60 -6.99 -3.11 0.14
CA GLY A 60 -6.55 -2.38 1.33
C GLY A 60 -7.45 -1.18 1.64
N GLY A 61 -6.86 -0.05 2.04
CA GLY A 61 -7.58 1.19 2.37
C GLY A 61 -8.00 2.05 1.18
N LEU A 62 -7.97 1.53 -0.04
CA LEU A 62 -8.36 2.21 -1.30
C LEU A 62 -7.69 3.58 -1.54
N SER A 63 -6.54 3.81 -0.91
CA SER A 63 -5.79 5.07 -1.07
C SER A 63 -5.08 5.20 -2.42
N ASN A 64 -5.02 4.12 -3.20
CA ASN A 64 -4.38 4.06 -4.53
C ASN A 64 -5.18 3.17 -5.49
N THR A 65 -6.50 3.06 -5.31
CA THR A 65 -7.35 2.18 -6.10
C THR A 65 -8.55 2.97 -6.62
N TYR A 66 -8.79 2.83 -7.91
CA TYR A 66 -9.99 3.33 -8.58
C TYR A 66 -10.85 2.13 -9.00
N LEU A 67 -12.10 2.12 -8.58
CA LEU A 67 -13.10 1.14 -9.00
C LEU A 67 -14.02 1.83 -10.03
N CYS A 68 -14.06 1.31 -11.25
CA CYS A 68 -14.91 1.88 -12.30
C CYS A 68 -16.41 1.61 -12.04
N GLU A 69 -17.29 2.32 -12.71
CA GLU A 69 -18.75 2.14 -12.55
C GLU A 69 -19.23 0.74 -12.96
N SER A 70 -18.54 0.10 -13.91
CA SER A 70 -18.80 -1.27 -14.36
C SER A 70 -18.14 -2.35 -13.50
N TYR A 71 -17.61 -1.98 -12.33
CA TYR A 71 -16.98 -2.92 -11.42
C TYR A 71 -18.00 -3.89 -10.83
N HIS A 72 -17.83 -5.17 -11.10
CA HIS A 72 -18.70 -6.25 -10.65
C HIS A 72 -17.91 -7.34 -9.93
N LYS A 73 -18.10 -7.42 -8.62
CA LYS A 73 -17.65 -8.54 -7.78
C LYS A 73 -18.75 -8.86 -6.77
N GLU A 74 -18.96 -10.13 -6.51
CA GLU A 74 -19.96 -10.55 -5.52
C GLU A 74 -19.52 -10.16 -4.11
N ILE A 75 -18.20 -10.26 -3.83
CA ILE A 75 -17.61 -9.94 -2.54
C ILE A 75 -16.39 -9.07 -2.71
N VAL A 76 -16.29 -8.01 -1.90
CA VAL A 76 -15.08 -7.21 -1.73
C VAL A 76 -14.58 -7.37 -0.29
N VAL A 77 -13.36 -7.86 -0.14
CA VAL A 77 -12.71 -8.03 1.17
C VAL A 77 -11.81 -6.83 1.44
N ILE A 78 -12.12 -6.06 2.49
CA ILE A 78 -11.31 -4.91 2.94
C ILE A 78 -10.45 -5.34 4.12
N THR A 79 -9.15 -5.40 3.90
CA THR A 79 -8.20 -5.95 4.87
C THR A 79 -7.77 -5.00 5.98
N THR A 80 -8.24 -3.75 6.02
CA THR A 80 -7.77 -2.71 6.95
C THR A 80 -7.89 -3.04 8.44
N LYS A 81 -8.67 -4.07 8.79
CA LYS A 81 -8.80 -4.56 10.17
C LYS A 81 -7.88 -5.74 10.52
N VAL A 82 -7.19 -6.33 9.54
CA VAL A 82 -6.21 -7.41 9.76
C VAL A 82 -4.92 -6.79 10.30
N ARG A 83 -4.83 -6.66 11.64
CA ARG A 83 -3.80 -5.86 12.31
C ARG A 83 -2.99 -6.64 13.34
N ASP A 84 -2.94 -7.95 13.22
CA ASP A 84 -2.16 -8.84 14.09
C ASP A 84 -0.70 -8.37 14.12
N VAL A 85 -0.07 -8.46 15.29
CA VAL A 85 1.33 -8.04 15.50
C VAL A 85 2.01 -9.07 16.39
N VAL A 86 3.03 -9.72 15.87
CA VAL A 86 3.84 -10.70 16.59
C VAL A 86 5.31 -10.36 16.43
N TYR A 87 5.99 -10.14 17.54
CA TYR A 87 7.43 -9.96 17.60
C TYR A 87 8.09 -11.30 17.86
N LYS A 88 9.09 -11.66 17.05
CA LYS A 88 9.92 -12.84 17.24
C LYS A 88 11.37 -12.49 16.89
N ASP A 89 12.23 -12.43 17.93
CA ASP A 89 13.62 -12.04 17.78
C ASP A 89 13.78 -10.72 16.99
N ASN A 90 14.47 -10.76 15.87
CA ASN A 90 14.69 -9.64 14.95
C ASN A 90 13.64 -9.55 13.83
N THR A 91 12.50 -10.26 13.98
CA THR A 91 11.43 -10.29 13.00
C THR A 91 10.13 -9.76 13.60
N LEU A 92 9.45 -8.92 12.85
CA LEU A 92 8.09 -8.47 13.14
C LEU A 92 7.15 -9.08 12.11
N CYS A 93 6.30 -10.03 12.54
CA CYS A 93 5.19 -10.53 11.73
C CYS A 93 3.97 -9.64 11.94
N ILE A 94 3.45 -9.07 10.85
CA ILE A 94 2.36 -8.09 10.92
C ILE A 94 1.27 -8.42 9.91
N GLY A 95 0.00 -8.29 10.32
CA GLY A 95 -1.16 -8.49 9.48
C GLY A 95 -1.20 -7.48 8.32
N CYS A 96 -1.67 -7.94 7.15
CA CYS A 96 -1.61 -7.18 5.90
C CYS A 96 -2.37 -5.83 5.95
N GLY A 97 -3.34 -5.69 6.83
CA GLY A 97 -4.15 -4.48 6.99
C GLY A 97 -3.55 -3.41 7.90
N TYR A 98 -2.42 -3.65 8.54
CA TYR A 98 -1.80 -2.66 9.42
C TYR A 98 -1.42 -1.39 8.66
N SER A 99 -1.60 -0.22 9.28
CA SER A 99 -1.27 1.06 8.64
C SER A 99 0.24 1.23 8.45
N LEU A 100 0.68 1.48 7.22
CA LEU A 100 2.10 1.70 6.90
C LEU A 100 2.66 2.94 7.62
N THR A 101 1.90 4.02 7.66
CA THR A 101 2.31 5.25 8.37
C THR A 101 2.44 5.01 9.88
N LYS A 102 1.51 4.27 10.49
CA LYS A 102 1.56 3.92 11.91
C LYS A 102 2.77 3.05 12.21
N LEU A 103 3.01 2.01 11.41
CA LEU A 103 4.19 1.14 11.51
C LEU A 103 5.50 1.93 11.45
N SER A 104 5.66 2.78 10.43
CA SER A 104 6.85 3.63 10.25
C SER A 104 7.14 4.47 11.49
N LYS A 105 6.11 5.09 12.08
CA LYS A 105 6.23 5.91 13.28
C LYS A 105 6.65 5.06 14.49
N GLU A 106 5.93 3.99 14.77
CA GLU A 106 6.14 3.13 15.94
C GLU A 106 7.54 2.48 15.95
N LEU A 107 7.99 1.98 14.79
CA LEU A 107 9.31 1.37 14.69
C LEU A 107 10.42 2.40 14.86
N SER A 108 10.27 3.60 14.29
CA SER A 108 11.24 4.68 14.48
C SER A 108 11.30 5.16 15.93
N GLU A 109 10.18 5.22 16.64
CA GLU A 109 10.12 5.54 18.07
C GLU A 109 10.83 4.48 18.94
N LYS A 110 10.85 3.22 18.49
CA LYS A 110 11.57 2.11 19.11
C LYS A 110 13.06 2.02 18.70
N GLY A 111 13.59 2.98 17.94
CA GLY A 111 14.96 2.97 17.47
C GLY A 111 15.23 1.98 16.33
N ILE A 112 14.19 1.48 15.65
CA ILE A 112 14.30 0.57 14.51
C ILE A 112 14.36 1.40 13.24
N SER A 113 15.48 1.30 12.51
CA SER A 113 15.75 2.09 11.31
C SER A 113 15.32 1.40 10.01
N GLY A 114 15.27 2.17 8.92
CA GLY A 114 14.89 1.70 7.58
C GLY A 114 13.43 2.01 7.21
N TYR A 115 12.60 2.33 8.18
CA TYR A 115 11.16 2.57 8.01
C TYR A 115 10.79 4.05 7.94
N GLU A 116 11.67 4.95 8.33
CA GLU A 116 11.37 6.38 8.50
C GLU A 116 10.94 7.08 7.19
N GLY A 117 11.43 6.63 6.04
CA GLY A 117 11.03 7.15 4.74
C GLY A 117 9.63 6.70 4.29
N LEU A 118 9.06 5.68 4.92
CA LEU A 118 7.70 5.18 4.64
C LEU A 118 6.62 6.03 5.31
N ILE A 119 7.00 6.96 6.21
CA ILE A 119 6.07 7.84 6.92
C ILE A 119 5.18 8.62 5.94
N GLY A 120 3.88 8.66 6.24
CA GLY A 120 2.90 9.39 5.44
C GLY A 120 2.62 8.80 4.05
N ILE A 121 3.10 7.60 3.72
CA ILE A 121 2.58 6.83 2.59
C ILE A 121 1.24 6.24 3.04
N PRO A 122 0.12 6.63 2.42
CA PRO A 122 -1.18 6.10 2.81
C PRO A 122 -1.35 4.64 2.40
N GLY A 123 -2.12 3.88 3.18
CA GLY A 123 -2.44 2.50 2.88
C GLY A 123 -1.91 1.51 3.91
N SER A 124 -2.10 0.22 3.60
CA SER A 124 -1.73 -0.89 4.46
C SER A 124 -0.36 -1.48 4.12
N VAL A 125 0.24 -2.18 5.09
CA VAL A 125 1.54 -2.87 4.92
C VAL A 125 1.47 -3.91 3.82
N GLY A 126 0.37 -4.67 3.70
CA GLY A 126 0.17 -5.65 2.62
C GLY A 126 0.16 -5.00 1.23
N ALA A 127 -0.62 -3.94 1.06
CA ALA A 127 -0.64 -3.18 -0.21
C ALA A 127 0.73 -2.56 -0.51
N ALA A 128 1.44 -2.09 0.52
CA ALA A 128 2.78 -1.54 0.38
C ALA A 128 3.80 -2.61 -0.04
N ALA A 129 3.73 -3.82 0.51
CA ALA A 129 4.58 -4.95 0.13
C ALA A 129 4.33 -5.36 -1.33
N ILE A 130 3.07 -5.50 -1.75
CA ILE A 130 2.71 -5.81 -3.14
C ILE A 130 3.25 -4.75 -4.11
N ASN A 131 3.12 -3.45 -3.77
CA ASN A 131 3.52 -2.35 -4.63
C ASN A 131 5.01 -1.95 -4.51
N ASN A 132 5.80 -2.60 -3.67
CA ASN A 132 7.12 -2.13 -3.28
C ASN A 132 7.12 -0.62 -2.99
N SER A 133 6.22 -0.21 -2.10
CA SER A 133 6.07 1.20 -1.73
C SER A 133 7.34 1.74 -1.10
N GLY A 134 7.69 2.97 -1.42
CA GLY A 134 8.88 3.60 -0.86
C GLY A 134 8.99 5.08 -1.16
N ALA A 135 9.75 5.78 -0.34
CA ALA A 135 10.12 7.17 -0.50
C ALA A 135 11.37 7.48 0.34
N PHE A 136 12.06 8.57 0.06
CA PHE A 136 13.21 9.03 0.84
C PHE A 136 14.26 7.92 1.09
N ASN A 137 14.59 7.16 0.05
CA ASN A 137 15.51 6.01 0.05
C ASN A 137 15.06 4.80 0.89
N SER A 138 13.88 4.80 1.50
CA SER A 138 13.25 3.61 2.08
C SER A 138 12.33 2.96 1.06
N SER A 139 12.25 1.62 1.08
CA SER A 139 11.29 0.83 0.30
C SER A 139 10.94 -0.45 1.04
N MET A 140 9.80 -1.04 0.71
CA MET A 140 9.39 -2.31 1.31
C MET A 140 10.40 -3.43 1.00
N SER A 141 10.97 -3.45 -0.20
CA SER A 141 11.99 -4.44 -0.59
C SER A 141 13.24 -4.47 0.30
N LYS A 142 13.54 -3.38 1.02
CA LYS A 142 14.69 -3.30 1.92
C LYS A 142 14.42 -3.83 3.32
N VAL A 143 13.16 -3.97 3.69
CA VAL A 143 12.75 -4.30 5.07
C VAL A 143 11.84 -5.52 5.16
N VAL A 144 11.30 -6.01 4.04
CA VAL A 144 10.51 -7.24 3.98
C VAL A 144 11.44 -8.44 3.95
N LEU A 145 11.28 -9.37 4.89
CA LEU A 145 11.92 -10.68 4.88
C LEU A 145 11.12 -11.66 4.01
N GLY A 146 9.80 -11.56 4.05
CA GLY A 146 8.91 -12.37 3.24
C GLY A 146 7.45 -12.06 3.54
N VAL A 147 6.57 -12.75 2.82
CA VAL A 147 5.11 -12.56 2.85
C VAL A 147 4.42 -13.91 2.95
N ASN A 148 3.51 -14.05 3.91
CA ASN A 148 2.60 -15.19 3.95
C ASN A 148 1.39 -14.89 3.08
N ILE A 149 1.07 -15.78 2.17
CA ILE A 149 -0.10 -15.74 1.30
C ILE A 149 -0.98 -16.97 1.49
N ILE A 150 -2.23 -16.86 1.08
CA ILE A 150 -3.09 -18.01 0.80
C ILE A 150 -3.35 -18.05 -0.71
N ASN A 151 -2.99 -19.17 -1.35
CA ASN A 151 -3.16 -19.36 -2.78
C ASN A 151 -4.60 -19.78 -3.16
N ALA A 152 -4.86 -19.91 -4.46
CA ALA A 152 -6.19 -20.26 -4.96
C ALA A 152 -6.67 -21.67 -4.53
N GLU A 153 -5.74 -22.58 -4.18
CA GLU A 153 -6.03 -23.91 -3.64
C GLU A 153 -6.33 -23.88 -2.13
N GLY A 154 -6.30 -22.68 -1.50
CA GLY A 154 -6.52 -22.50 -0.06
C GLY A 154 -5.34 -22.93 0.81
N LYS A 155 -4.15 -23.12 0.21
CA LYS A 155 -2.92 -23.46 0.92
C LYS A 155 -2.14 -22.20 1.29
N GLU A 156 -1.54 -22.22 2.47
CA GLU A 156 -0.64 -21.16 2.92
C GLU A 156 0.75 -21.38 2.32
N GLU A 157 1.35 -20.30 1.84
CA GLU A 157 2.71 -20.28 1.30
C GLU A 157 3.47 -19.10 1.90
N TYR A 158 4.75 -19.30 2.15
CA TYR A 158 5.69 -18.23 2.50
C TYR A 158 6.56 -17.92 1.30
N LEU A 159 6.53 -16.68 0.85
CA LEU A 159 7.39 -16.15 -0.21
C LEU A 159 8.48 -15.29 0.44
N GLY A 160 9.73 -15.71 0.34
CA GLY A 160 10.87 -14.94 0.80
C GLY A 160 11.09 -13.67 -0.04
N ASN A 161 11.99 -12.79 0.41
CA ASN A 161 12.27 -11.53 -0.28
C ASN A 161 12.69 -11.75 -1.75
N GLU A 162 13.52 -12.76 -2.02
CA GLU A 162 13.98 -13.12 -3.36
C GLU A 162 12.83 -13.59 -4.25
N ASP A 163 11.93 -14.43 -3.71
CA ASP A 163 10.75 -14.92 -4.44
C ASP A 163 9.83 -13.77 -4.86
N LEU A 164 9.79 -12.69 -4.10
CA LEU A 164 8.97 -11.52 -4.39
C LEU A 164 9.50 -10.71 -5.59
N GLN A 165 10.73 -10.93 -6.05
CA GLN A 165 11.32 -10.33 -7.24
C GLN A 165 11.03 -8.83 -7.33
N TYR A 166 11.33 -8.11 -6.28
CA TYR A 166 11.05 -6.69 -6.19
C TYR A 166 11.77 -5.87 -7.26
N SER A 167 11.05 -4.94 -7.84
CA SER A 167 11.59 -3.88 -8.68
C SER A 167 10.90 -2.55 -8.35
N LEU A 168 11.24 -1.47 -9.04
CA LEU A 168 10.67 -0.16 -8.75
C LEU A 168 9.14 -0.20 -8.91
N ARG A 169 8.43 0.03 -7.79
CA ARG A 169 6.95 0.02 -7.71
C ARG A 169 6.32 -1.28 -8.22
N ASN A 170 7.03 -2.40 -8.09
CA ASN A 170 6.58 -3.68 -8.59
C ASN A 170 7.08 -4.85 -7.74
N SER A 171 6.37 -5.98 -7.82
CA SER A 171 6.72 -7.27 -7.21
C SER A 171 6.12 -8.41 -8.02
N LEU A 172 6.50 -9.65 -7.72
CA LEU A 172 5.85 -10.85 -8.25
C LEU A 172 4.33 -10.82 -8.01
N LEU A 173 3.91 -10.50 -6.78
CA LEU A 173 2.50 -10.47 -6.39
C LEU A 173 1.70 -9.39 -7.15
N LYS A 174 2.33 -8.28 -7.53
CA LYS A 174 1.68 -7.26 -8.35
C LYS A 174 1.56 -7.68 -9.82
N ARG A 175 2.55 -8.35 -10.35
CA ARG A 175 2.52 -8.88 -11.74
C ARG A 175 1.58 -10.05 -11.89
N ASN A 176 1.39 -10.83 -10.83
CA ASN A 176 0.53 -12.01 -10.82
C ASN A 176 -0.44 -11.92 -9.62
N LEU A 177 -1.53 -11.18 -9.80
CA LEU A 177 -2.56 -11.02 -8.77
C LEU A 177 -3.29 -12.32 -8.42
N GLY A 178 -3.27 -13.31 -9.33
CA GLY A 178 -3.83 -14.65 -9.11
C GLY A 178 -2.97 -15.56 -8.23
N ARG A 179 -1.72 -15.15 -7.90
CA ARG A 179 -0.82 -15.98 -7.08
C ARG A 179 -1.36 -16.26 -5.69
N GLY A 180 -2.10 -15.31 -5.12
CA GLY A 180 -2.72 -15.50 -3.81
C GLY A 180 -3.00 -14.19 -3.08
N VAL A 181 -3.65 -14.31 -1.94
CA VAL A 181 -4.01 -13.20 -1.06
C VAL A 181 -3.00 -13.07 0.07
N VAL A 182 -2.46 -11.88 0.27
CA VAL A 182 -1.52 -11.58 1.34
C VAL A 182 -2.23 -11.62 2.70
N LEU A 183 -1.74 -12.45 3.60
CA LEU A 183 -2.23 -12.60 4.97
C LEU A 183 -1.42 -11.74 5.96
N SER A 184 -0.10 -11.92 5.95
CA SER A 184 0.82 -11.21 6.84
C SER A 184 2.19 -11.02 6.19
N ILE A 185 2.98 -10.11 6.75
CA ILE A 185 4.30 -9.73 6.26
C ILE A 185 5.30 -9.91 7.39
N ALA A 186 6.42 -10.59 7.10
CA ALA A 186 7.58 -10.67 7.97
C ALA A 186 8.53 -9.51 7.63
N LEU A 187 8.86 -8.70 8.63
CA LEU A 187 9.68 -7.49 8.51
C LEU A 187 10.96 -7.63 9.34
N ASP A 188 12.07 -7.16 8.80
CA ASP A 188 13.34 -7.10 9.50
C ASP A 188 13.35 -5.91 10.49
N ILE A 189 13.54 -6.21 11.77
CA ILE A 189 13.66 -5.20 12.83
C ILE A 189 15.03 -5.27 13.54
N SER A 190 16.04 -5.87 12.91
CA SER A 190 17.39 -6.00 13.46
C SER A 190 18.17 -4.66 13.47
N HIS A 191 17.93 -3.81 12.48
CA HIS A 191 18.66 -2.57 12.31
C HIS A 191 18.25 -1.49 13.31
N ARG A 192 19.22 -1.02 14.11
CA ARG A 192 19.02 -0.01 15.15
C ARG A 192 19.69 1.32 14.78
N ALA A 193 19.08 2.41 15.24
CA ALA A 193 19.68 3.73 15.18
C ALA A 193 19.20 4.58 16.37
N ASP A 194 19.87 5.71 16.59
CA ASP A 194 19.47 6.66 17.63
C ASP A 194 18.03 7.16 17.41
N THR A 195 17.22 7.11 18.47
CA THR A 195 15.80 7.48 18.40
C THR A 195 15.59 8.95 18.07
N THR A 196 16.48 9.83 18.51
CA THR A 196 16.43 11.27 18.23
C THR A 196 16.70 11.53 16.75
N LEU A 197 17.67 10.81 16.18
CA LEU A 197 17.97 10.88 14.74
C LEU A 197 16.75 10.44 13.92
N LEU A 198 16.13 9.29 14.27
CA LEU A 198 14.97 8.75 13.56
C LEU A 198 13.75 9.68 13.69
N ARG A 199 13.47 10.23 14.89
CA ARG A 199 12.41 11.22 15.09
C ARG A 199 12.61 12.47 14.24
N ASN A 200 13.84 12.97 14.14
CA ASN A 200 14.16 14.11 13.29
C ASN A 200 13.93 13.82 11.80
N ARG A 201 14.29 12.62 11.32
CA ARG A 201 13.98 12.17 9.95
C ARG A 201 12.49 12.09 9.70
N ILE A 202 11.72 11.46 10.59
CA ILE A 202 10.25 11.40 10.53
C ILE A 202 9.64 12.80 10.42
N LYS A 203 10.06 13.73 11.29
CA LYS A 203 9.59 15.12 11.27
C LYS A 203 9.92 15.82 9.95
N LYS A 204 11.16 15.66 9.45
CA LYS A 204 11.61 16.22 8.17
C LYS A 204 10.75 15.69 7.01
N PHE A 205 10.57 14.38 6.90
CA PHE A 205 9.81 13.75 5.83
C PHE A 205 8.32 14.08 5.89
N SER A 206 7.71 14.08 7.09
CA SER A 206 6.33 14.49 7.30
C SER A 206 6.10 15.95 6.89
N ASN A 207 7.00 16.85 7.28
CA ASN A 207 6.91 18.27 6.90
C ASN A 207 7.08 18.46 5.39
N TYR A 208 7.98 17.72 4.75
CA TYR A 208 8.12 17.75 3.30
C TYR A 208 6.82 17.33 2.61
N ARG A 209 6.19 16.22 3.06
CA ARG A 209 4.91 15.75 2.49
C ARG A 209 3.80 16.78 2.67
N LYS A 210 3.65 17.36 3.88
CA LYS A 210 2.64 18.41 4.14
C LYS A 210 2.79 19.62 3.21
N LYS A 211 4.04 19.96 2.84
CA LYS A 211 4.30 21.08 1.90
C LYS A 211 4.08 20.74 0.44
N THR A 212 4.22 19.47 0.06
CA THR A 212 4.20 19.04 -1.35
C THR A 212 2.91 18.34 -1.76
N ILE A 213 2.17 17.79 -0.81
CA ILE A 213 0.90 17.10 -1.05
C ILE A 213 -0.23 17.98 -0.50
N ASP A 214 -1.16 18.35 -1.38
CA ASP A 214 -2.36 19.09 -0.97
C ASP A 214 -3.32 18.13 -0.24
N GLY A 215 -3.31 18.16 1.09
CA GLY A 215 -4.16 17.30 1.93
C GLY A 215 -5.65 17.60 1.83
N ASN A 216 -6.06 18.74 1.25
CA ASN A 216 -7.44 19.13 1.09
C ASN A 216 -8.09 18.55 -0.18
N ARG A 217 -7.29 17.96 -1.07
CA ARG A 217 -7.81 17.34 -2.30
C ARG A 217 -7.83 15.82 -2.16
N LYS A 218 -8.97 15.24 -2.51
CA LYS A 218 -9.08 13.78 -2.68
C LYS A 218 -8.17 13.36 -3.83
N SER A 219 -7.27 12.42 -3.60
CA SER A 219 -6.26 11.97 -4.56
C SER A 219 -5.94 10.51 -4.34
N LEU A 220 -5.63 9.80 -5.41
CA LEU A 220 -5.09 8.44 -5.39
C LEU A 220 -3.54 8.41 -5.38
N GLY A 221 -2.90 9.57 -5.16
CA GLY A 221 -1.45 9.70 -5.18
C GLY A 221 -0.88 9.92 -6.59
N SER A 222 0.41 9.65 -6.76
CA SER A 222 1.09 9.82 -8.05
C SER A 222 0.75 8.69 -9.01
N ILE A 223 0.23 9.03 -10.19
CA ILE A 223 -0.10 8.08 -11.26
C ILE A 223 1.19 7.62 -11.98
N PHE A 224 2.15 8.53 -12.14
CA PHE A 224 3.40 8.24 -12.86
C PHE A 224 4.51 7.78 -11.93
N VAL A 225 5.28 6.79 -12.38
CA VAL A 225 6.51 6.36 -11.73
C VAL A 225 7.63 7.30 -12.16
N SER A 226 8.24 8.02 -11.22
CA SER A 226 9.26 9.05 -11.49
C SER A 226 10.47 8.55 -12.30
N SER A 227 10.81 7.26 -12.22
CA SER A 227 11.88 6.67 -13.03
C SER A 227 11.58 6.65 -14.53
N THR A 228 10.31 6.51 -14.93
CA THR A 228 9.92 6.53 -16.34
C THR A 228 10.19 7.91 -16.93
N LEU A 229 9.89 8.97 -16.18
CA LEU A 229 10.26 10.34 -16.59
C LEU A 229 11.77 10.54 -16.58
N CYS A 230 12.49 10.01 -15.60
CA CYS A 230 13.95 10.10 -15.54
C CYS A 230 14.60 9.38 -16.73
N ASN A 231 14.14 8.20 -17.09
CA ASN A 231 14.64 7.44 -18.23
C ASN A 231 14.32 8.11 -19.57
N LEU A 232 13.14 8.68 -19.74
CA LEU A 232 12.79 9.51 -20.91
C LEU A 232 13.70 10.75 -21.02
N TYR A 233 14.09 11.35 -19.88
CA TYR A 233 14.99 12.50 -19.87
C TYR A 233 16.47 12.13 -20.03
N CYS A 234 16.91 10.96 -19.57
CA CYS A 234 18.30 10.53 -19.69
C CYS A 234 18.71 10.19 -21.13
N HIS A 235 17.78 9.77 -21.98
CA HIS A 235 18.03 9.51 -23.40
C HIS A 235 18.10 10.80 -24.24
N HIS A 236 17.65 11.95 -23.73
CA HIS A 236 17.71 13.23 -24.44
C HIS A 236 18.42 14.31 -23.61
N ARG A 237 19.76 14.22 -23.56
CA ARG A 237 20.61 15.26 -22.90
C ARG A 237 20.28 16.68 -23.34
N VAL A 238 19.83 16.87 -24.57
CA VAL A 238 19.41 18.16 -25.13
C VAL A 238 18.11 18.68 -24.46
N ALA A 239 17.14 17.81 -24.19
CA ALA A 239 15.90 18.21 -23.52
C ALA A 239 16.11 18.66 -22.06
N ILE A 240 17.11 18.11 -21.36
CA ILE A 240 17.48 18.52 -20.00
C ILE A 240 18.08 19.94 -20.02
N PHE A 241 18.90 20.26 -21.00
CA PHE A 241 19.51 21.58 -21.17
C PHE A 241 18.43 22.66 -21.43
N PHE A 242 17.51 22.37 -22.36
CA PHE A 242 16.37 23.28 -22.65
C PHE A 242 15.42 23.42 -21.45
N LYS A 243 15.16 22.36 -20.69
CA LYS A 243 14.33 22.44 -19.48
C LYS A 243 15.01 23.26 -18.37
N ARG A 244 16.32 23.15 -18.19
CA ARG A 244 17.06 24.02 -17.25
C ARG A 244 17.02 25.47 -17.66
N LEU A 245 17.10 25.76 -18.96
CA LEU A 245 17.11 27.12 -19.49
C LEU A 245 15.72 27.79 -19.46
N PHE A 246 14.63 27.05 -19.75
CA PHE A 246 13.29 27.62 -19.89
C PHE A 246 12.38 27.37 -18.67
N TYR A 247 12.57 26.29 -17.94
CA TYR A 247 11.70 25.95 -16.80
C TYR A 247 12.10 26.62 -15.48
N GLN A 248 13.37 26.96 -15.30
CA GLN A 248 13.82 27.70 -14.10
C GLN A 248 13.24 29.13 -14.06
N PRO A 249 13.24 29.91 -15.16
CA PRO A 249 12.59 31.22 -15.19
C PRO A 249 11.07 31.15 -15.04
N LEU A 250 10.41 30.12 -15.60
CA LEU A 250 8.95 29.93 -15.49
C LEU A 250 8.48 29.61 -14.07
N LYS A 251 9.33 29.07 -13.20
CA LYS A 251 9.02 28.91 -11.77
C LYS A 251 8.83 30.23 -11.03
N PHE A 252 9.46 31.29 -11.49
CA PHE A 252 9.31 32.66 -10.93
C PHE A 252 8.03 33.33 -11.41
N ILE A 253 7.56 33.02 -12.62
CA ILE A 253 6.40 33.64 -13.25
C ILE A 253 5.10 32.90 -12.87
N PHE A 254 5.16 31.57 -12.69
CA PHE A 254 4.01 30.73 -12.30
C PHE A 254 4.27 30.00 -10.99
N PRO A 255 3.62 30.39 -9.86
CA PRO A 255 3.75 29.68 -8.60
C PRO A 255 3.32 28.21 -8.78
N ARG A 256 4.07 27.29 -8.17
CA ARG A 256 3.96 25.82 -8.23
C ARG A 256 2.52 25.25 -8.18
N ARG A 257 1.57 26.00 -7.67
CA ARG A 257 0.15 25.59 -7.54
C ARG A 257 -0.60 25.48 -8.87
N ARG A 258 -0.13 26.10 -9.97
CA ARG A 258 -0.84 26.07 -11.26
C ARG A 258 -0.24 25.09 -12.29
N LEU A 259 1.01 24.69 -12.14
CA LEU A 259 1.69 23.79 -13.10
C LEU A 259 1.42 22.29 -12.86
N ASN A 260 0.98 21.90 -11.64
CA ASN A 260 0.59 20.51 -11.35
C ASN A 260 -0.82 20.14 -11.84
N THR A 261 -1.54 21.06 -12.47
CA THR A 261 -2.91 20.84 -12.97
C THR A 261 -2.94 20.45 -14.45
N TYR A 262 -1.80 20.46 -15.15
CA TYR A 262 -1.74 20.20 -16.60
C TYR A 262 -0.63 19.20 -17.01
N MET A 263 -0.08 18.42 -16.07
CA MET A 263 0.79 17.30 -16.42
C MET A 263 0.41 16.05 -15.65
#